data_625eee9093ec2d3c5acf78b3b53749ac
#
_entry.id   625eee9093ec2d3c5acf78b3b53749ac
#
_cell.length_a   1.000
_cell.length_b   1.000
_cell.length_c   1.000
_cell.angle_alpha   90.00
_cell.angle_beta   90.00
_cell.angle_gamma   90.00
#
_symmetry.space_group_name_H-M   'P 1'
#
loop_
_entity.id
_entity.type
_entity.pdbx_description
1 polymer ?
#
loop_
_entity_poly.entity_id
_entity_poly.type
_entity_poly.pdbx_seq_one_letter_code
_entity_poly.pdbx_strand_id
1 'polypeptide(L)'
;MDASTATVKRRLPAGRKAELAAYVAESGQVTVVDLASHFGVSIDTVRRDLDQLDREGIVVRTHGGAVSAMSVPGRDRGLDVRLQMQISEKERIAALAADLVEDGSVLMLNAGTTTLAVARALRNHRNLTIATNNLRIPAEISPSVFRDLYIFGGAVRTITQATTGPVTLAMNSHTPEVDIRCDYALIAVGAVDGSGFSTSNLGDATMMSEMIQRADRTAILADSSKLDRRLFAQVAPLEKADYLITDAEPSPELAAALADAGVTVLTP
;
A
#
# COMPACT_ATOMS: atom_id res chain seq x y z
N MET A 1 -29.42 -18.69 -47.83
CA MET A 1 -28.06 -18.92 -47.36
C MET A 1 -27.49 -17.58 -46.94
N ASP A 2 -27.63 -17.32 -45.65
CA ASP A 2 -27.19 -16.05 -45.08
C ASP A 2 -26.05 -16.33 -44.11
N ALA A 3 -24.84 -16.00 -44.56
CA ALA A 3 -23.64 -16.17 -43.77
C ALA A 3 -23.45 -14.91 -42.91
N SER A 4 -23.92 -14.97 -41.68
CA SER A 4 -23.64 -13.93 -40.68
C SER A 4 -22.15 -13.93 -40.36
N THR A 5 -21.43 -12.98 -40.95
CA THR A 5 -20.00 -12.72 -40.66
C THR A 5 -19.95 -11.98 -39.31
N ALA A 6 -19.71 -12.71 -38.22
CA ALA A 6 -19.46 -12.10 -36.91
C ALA A 6 -18.15 -11.32 -36.99
N THR A 7 -18.25 -10.00 -37.03
CA THR A 7 -17.13 -9.06 -37.00
C THR A 7 -16.46 -9.17 -35.60
N VAL A 8 -15.30 -9.88 -35.56
CA VAL A 8 -14.46 -9.92 -34.36
C VAL A 8 -13.97 -8.49 -34.12
N LYS A 9 -14.57 -7.78 -33.17
CA LYS A 9 -14.13 -6.47 -32.73
C LYS A 9 -12.68 -6.60 -32.22
N ARG A 10 -11.72 -6.07 -32.99
CA ARG A 10 -10.30 -6.03 -32.66
C ARG A 10 -10.14 -5.14 -31.41
N ARG A 11 -10.07 -5.78 -30.23
CA ARG A 11 -9.91 -5.08 -28.95
C ARG A 11 -8.57 -4.36 -28.90
N LEU A 12 -8.57 -3.11 -28.41
CA LEU A 12 -7.35 -2.34 -28.19
C LEU A 12 -6.48 -3.02 -27.10
N PRO A 13 -5.14 -2.97 -27.20
CA PRO A 13 -4.25 -3.69 -26.27
C PRO A 13 -4.47 -3.37 -24.78
N ALA A 14 -4.77 -2.11 -24.43
CA ALA A 14 -5.01 -1.69 -23.06
C ALA A 14 -6.31 -2.28 -22.47
N GLY A 15 -7.41 -2.28 -23.23
CA GLY A 15 -8.69 -2.88 -22.81
C GLY A 15 -8.57 -4.39 -22.61
N ARG A 16 -7.86 -5.09 -23.50
CA ARG A 16 -7.63 -6.53 -23.39
C ARG A 16 -6.84 -6.90 -22.11
N LYS A 17 -5.82 -6.13 -21.74
CA LYS A 17 -5.05 -6.39 -20.51
C LYS A 17 -5.89 -6.24 -19.25
N ALA A 18 -6.75 -5.23 -19.20
CA ALA A 18 -7.66 -5.04 -18.08
C ALA A 18 -8.65 -6.21 -17.95
N GLU A 19 -9.24 -6.65 -19.07
CA GLU A 19 -10.13 -7.82 -19.09
C GLU A 19 -9.39 -9.12 -18.72
N LEU A 20 -8.13 -9.28 -19.19
CA LEU A 20 -7.30 -10.43 -18.85
C LEU A 20 -6.97 -10.45 -17.35
N ALA A 21 -6.62 -9.31 -16.79
CA ALA A 21 -6.37 -9.17 -15.36
C ALA A 21 -7.62 -9.53 -14.51
N ALA A 22 -8.80 -9.03 -14.91
CA ALA A 22 -10.06 -9.36 -14.25
C ALA A 22 -10.37 -10.86 -14.33
N TYR A 23 -10.20 -11.47 -15.50
CA TYR A 23 -10.44 -12.90 -15.69
C TYR A 23 -9.52 -13.78 -14.81
N VAL A 24 -8.22 -13.41 -14.72
CA VAL A 24 -7.28 -14.10 -13.82
C VAL A 24 -7.67 -13.91 -12.35
N ALA A 25 -8.16 -12.73 -11.98
CA ALA A 25 -8.59 -12.44 -10.62
C ALA A 25 -9.81 -13.30 -10.21
N GLU A 26 -10.78 -13.45 -11.09
CA GLU A 26 -11.98 -14.28 -10.87
C GLU A 26 -11.67 -15.77 -10.86
N SER A 27 -10.83 -16.24 -11.81
CA SER A 27 -10.49 -17.66 -11.96
C SER A 27 -9.44 -18.15 -10.96
N GLY A 28 -8.72 -17.27 -10.29
CA GLY A 28 -7.64 -17.57 -9.37
C GLY A 28 -6.36 -18.06 -10.06
N GLN A 29 -6.44 -19.08 -10.92
CA GLN A 29 -5.34 -19.62 -11.74
C GLN A 29 -5.83 -19.94 -13.16
N VAL A 30 -5.04 -19.60 -14.16
CA VAL A 30 -5.36 -19.82 -15.57
C VAL A 30 -4.12 -20.20 -16.38
N THR A 31 -4.30 -20.97 -17.47
CA THR A 31 -3.21 -21.27 -18.39
C THR A 31 -3.15 -20.30 -19.58
N VAL A 32 -1.97 -20.16 -20.20
CA VAL A 32 -1.82 -19.32 -21.41
C VAL A 32 -2.68 -19.83 -22.58
N VAL A 33 -2.96 -21.13 -22.62
CA VAL A 33 -3.78 -21.76 -23.66
C VAL A 33 -5.24 -21.36 -23.47
N ASP A 34 -5.76 -21.45 -22.25
CA ASP A 34 -7.15 -21.07 -21.93
C ASP A 34 -7.38 -19.58 -22.21
N LEU A 35 -6.42 -18.72 -21.79
CA LEU A 35 -6.47 -17.29 -22.07
C LEU A 35 -6.43 -16.99 -23.58
N ALA A 36 -5.55 -17.66 -24.33
CA ALA A 36 -5.45 -17.48 -25.78
C ALA A 36 -6.78 -17.84 -26.47
N SER A 37 -7.40 -18.94 -26.04
CA SER A 37 -8.70 -19.40 -26.53
C SER A 37 -9.82 -18.42 -26.14
N HIS A 38 -9.88 -18.03 -24.87
CA HIS A 38 -10.93 -17.14 -24.34
C HIS A 38 -10.92 -15.75 -24.99
N PHE A 39 -9.71 -15.16 -25.19
CA PHE A 39 -9.57 -13.84 -25.75
C PHE A 39 -9.40 -13.82 -27.30
N GLY A 40 -9.31 -14.99 -27.94
CA GLY A 40 -9.16 -15.11 -29.39
C GLY A 40 -7.85 -14.51 -29.91
N VAL A 41 -6.76 -14.64 -29.16
CA VAL A 41 -5.42 -14.10 -29.50
C VAL A 41 -4.36 -15.21 -29.48
N SER A 42 -3.18 -14.93 -30.07
CA SER A 42 -2.08 -15.90 -30.02
C SER A 42 -1.51 -16.09 -28.61
N ILE A 43 -0.97 -17.28 -28.33
CA ILE A 43 -0.26 -17.61 -27.08
C ILE A 43 0.85 -16.58 -26.81
N ASP A 44 1.58 -16.12 -27.82
CA ASP A 44 2.65 -15.13 -27.66
C ASP A 44 2.11 -13.73 -27.29
N THR A 45 0.91 -13.39 -27.74
CA THR A 45 0.22 -12.17 -27.31
C THR A 45 -0.14 -12.26 -25.84
N VAL A 46 -0.73 -13.37 -25.40
CA VAL A 46 -1.05 -13.62 -23.98
C VAL A 46 0.20 -13.58 -23.12
N ARG A 47 1.29 -14.24 -23.57
CA ARG A 47 2.55 -14.22 -22.81
C ARG A 47 3.07 -12.81 -22.58
N ARG A 48 3.09 -11.96 -23.63
CA ARG A 48 3.53 -10.55 -23.51
C ARG A 48 2.62 -9.74 -22.59
N ASP A 49 1.31 -9.92 -22.70
CA ASP A 49 0.34 -9.25 -21.84
C ASP A 49 0.52 -9.69 -20.38
N LEU A 50 0.67 -10.99 -20.11
CA LEU A 50 0.95 -11.53 -18.78
C LEU A 50 2.30 -11.07 -18.22
N ASP A 51 3.36 -11.01 -19.05
CA ASP A 51 4.68 -10.51 -18.62
C ASP A 51 4.63 -9.04 -18.21
N GLN A 52 3.76 -8.25 -18.85
CA GLN A 52 3.52 -6.89 -18.46
C GLN A 52 2.72 -6.80 -17.15
N LEU A 53 1.61 -7.55 -17.03
CA LEU A 53 0.79 -7.61 -15.81
C LEU A 53 1.57 -8.15 -14.60
N ASP A 54 2.52 -9.07 -14.81
CA ASP A 54 3.43 -9.56 -13.77
C ASP A 54 4.41 -8.47 -13.29
N ARG A 55 4.97 -7.70 -14.23
CA ARG A 55 5.80 -6.53 -13.89
C ARG A 55 5.02 -5.43 -13.16
N GLU A 56 3.76 -5.27 -13.48
CA GLU A 56 2.82 -4.36 -12.82
C GLU A 56 2.29 -4.91 -11.47
N GLY A 57 2.64 -6.16 -11.12
CA GLY A 57 2.23 -6.80 -9.86
C GLY A 57 0.75 -7.17 -9.80
N ILE A 58 0.05 -7.24 -10.94
CA ILE A 58 -1.37 -7.56 -11.06
C ILE A 58 -1.59 -9.06 -11.07
N VAL A 59 -0.71 -9.80 -11.73
CA VAL A 59 -0.72 -11.27 -11.77
C VAL A 59 0.67 -11.81 -11.39
N VAL A 60 0.74 -13.12 -11.12
CA VAL A 60 1.98 -13.84 -10.92
C VAL A 60 2.13 -14.88 -12.03
N ARG A 61 3.23 -14.80 -12.78
CA ARG A 61 3.54 -15.78 -13.82
C ARG A 61 3.87 -17.14 -13.22
N THR A 62 3.31 -18.19 -13.80
CA THR A 62 3.70 -19.58 -13.58
C THR A 62 4.30 -20.17 -14.86
N HIS A 63 4.85 -21.41 -14.81
CA HIS A 63 5.47 -22.05 -15.97
C HIS A 63 4.54 -22.20 -17.18
N GLY A 64 3.24 -22.26 -16.97
CA GLY A 64 2.26 -22.46 -18.05
C GLY A 64 1.12 -21.47 -18.09
N GLY A 65 1.13 -20.41 -17.22
CA GLY A 65 -0.01 -19.50 -17.11
C GLY A 65 0.25 -18.36 -16.17
N ALA A 66 -0.80 -17.98 -15.44
CA ALA A 66 -0.74 -16.98 -14.39
C ALA A 66 -1.72 -17.32 -13.26
N VAL A 67 -1.42 -16.84 -12.07
CA VAL A 67 -2.32 -16.81 -10.92
C VAL A 67 -2.59 -15.38 -10.54
N SER A 68 -3.72 -15.13 -9.90
CA SER A 68 -4.00 -13.81 -9.33
C SER A 68 -2.91 -13.45 -8.30
N ALA A 69 -2.37 -12.24 -8.38
CA ALA A 69 -1.45 -11.75 -7.35
C ALA A 69 -2.14 -11.71 -5.96
N MET A 70 -3.47 -11.71 -5.92
CA MET A 70 -4.25 -11.78 -4.69
C MET A 70 -4.15 -13.14 -3.99
N SER A 71 -3.89 -14.23 -4.73
CA SER A 71 -3.81 -15.59 -4.18
C SER A 71 -2.41 -16.01 -3.75
N VAL A 72 -1.36 -15.20 -4.02
CA VAL A 72 0.02 -15.53 -3.65
C VAL A 72 0.44 -14.75 -2.40
N PRO A 73 0.62 -15.41 -1.24
CA PRO A 73 1.10 -14.75 -0.02
C PRO A 73 2.52 -14.19 -0.19
N GLY A 74 2.79 -13.03 0.42
CA GLY A 74 4.15 -12.47 0.56
C GLY A 74 4.72 -11.76 -0.67
N ARG A 75 4.01 -11.69 -1.81
CA ARG A 75 4.46 -10.94 -2.98
C ARG A 75 3.89 -9.51 -2.99
N ASP A 76 4.73 -8.52 -3.35
CA ASP A 76 4.30 -7.14 -3.53
C ASP A 76 3.27 -7.06 -4.66
N ARG A 77 2.09 -6.55 -4.33
CA ARG A 77 1.03 -6.25 -5.30
C ARG A 77 1.22 -4.85 -5.82
N GLY A 78 0.98 -4.65 -7.11
CA GLY A 78 0.99 -3.31 -7.70
C GLY A 78 0.05 -2.34 -6.99
N LEU A 79 0.44 -1.07 -6.96
CA LEU A 79 -0.34 -0.03 -6.28
C LEU A 79 -1.79 0.02 -6.77
N ASP A 80 -2.02 -0.09 -8.08
CA ASP A 80 -3.36 0.01 -8.68
C ASP A 80 -4.28 -1.12 -8.20
N VAL A 81 -3.76 -2.35 -8.05
CA VAL A 81 -4.50 -3.48 -7.46
C VAL A 81 -4.83 -3.20 -5.99
N ARG A 82 -3.85 -2.72 -5.23
CA ARG A 82 -4.04 -2.40 -3.81
C ARG A 82 -5.01 -1.26 -3.57
N LEU A 83 -5.12 -0.31 -4.50
CA LEU A 83 -6.10 0.78 -4.44
C LEU A 83 -7.53 0.28 -4.57
N GLN A 84 -7.77 -0.79 -5.31
CA GLN A 84 -9.09 -1.38 -5.52
C GLN A 84 -9.50 -2.38 -4.41
N MET A 85 -8.57 -2.73 -3.52
CA MET A 85 -8.82 -3.69 -2.44
C MET A 85 -9.19 -2.96 -1.14
N GLN A 86 -10.15 -3.50 -0.38
CA GLN A 86 -10.50 -3.03 0.97
C GLN A 86 -10.70 -1.50 1.01
N ILE A 87 -11.46 -0.95 0.06
CA ILE A 87 -11.65 0.51 -0.08
C ILE A 87 -12.38 1.05 1.14
N SER A 88 -13.52 0.45 1.50
CA SER A 88 -14.34 0.88 2.63
C SER A 88 -13.62 0.73 3.97
N GLU A 89 -12.82 -0.33 4.12
CA GLU A 89 -12.01 -0.59 5.31
C GLU A 89 -10.95 0.50 5.48
N LYS A 90 -10.23 0.83 4.41
CA LYS A 90 -9.21 1.90 4.43
C LYS A 90 -9.81 3.28 4.67
N GLU A 91 -11.00 3.55 4.15
CA GLU A 91 -11.70 4.82 4.39
C GLU A 91 -12.11 4.96 5.87
N ARG A 92 -12.58 3.88 6.51
CA ARG A 92 -12.89 3.88 7.96
C ARG A 92 -11.63 4.07 8.80
N ILE A 93 -10.55 3.33 8.50
CA ILE A 93 -9.24 3.50 9.15
C ILE A 93 -8.73 4.93 8.98
N ALA A 94 -8.85 5.49 7.77
CA ALA A 94 -8.40 6.83 7.47
C ALA A 94 -9.17 7.91 8.23
N ALA A 95 -10.47 7.73 8.44
CA ALA A 95 -11.28 8.65 9.24
C ALA A 95 -10.81 8.66 10.70
N LEU A 96 -10.64 7.49 11.31
CA LEU A 96 -10.13 7.37 12.68
C LEU A 96 -8.71 7.94 12.84
N ALA A 97 -7.84 7.72 11.83
CA ALA A 97 -6.50 8.27 11.83
C ALA A 97 -6.50 9.81 11.71
N ALA A 98 -7.42 10.37 10.91
CA ALA A 98 -7.58 11.81 10.78
C ALA A 98 -8.07 12.46 12.08
N ASP A 99 -8.95 11.78 12.83
CA ASP A 99 -9.46 12.28 14.11
C ASP A 99 -8.39 12.40 15.22
N LEU A 100 -7.24 11.72 15.08
CA LEU A 100 -6.08 11.87 15.98
C LEU A 100 -5.26 13.13 15.69
N VAL A 101 -5.40 13.70 14.49
CA VAL A 101 -4.55 14.80 14.02
C VAL A 101 -5.14 16.14 14.38
N GLU A 102 -4.34 17.02 14.98
CA GLU A 102 -4.71 18.41 15.25
C GLU A 102 -4.18 19.35 14.15
N ASP A 103 -4.83 20.48 13.94
CA ASP A 103 -4.33 21.53 13.07
C ASP A 103 -2.94 22.00 13.50
N GLY A 104 -2.04 22.18 12.54
CA GLY A 104 -0.66 22.56 12.79
C GLY A 104 0.30 21.41 13.08
N SER A 105 -0.20 20.18 13.25
CA SER A 105 0.65 19.00 13.54
C SER A 105 1.67 18.72 12.42
N VAL A 106 2.77 18.09 12.83
CA VAL A 106 3.81 17.54 11.95
C VAL A 106 3.58 16.04 11.80
N LEU A 107 3.40 15.58 10.57
CA LEU A 107 3.07 14.19 10.25
C LEU A 107 4.13 13.51 9.40
N MET A 108 4.42 12.25 9.68
CA MET A 108 5.09 11.36 8.75
C MET A 108 4.11 10.29 8.23
N LEU A 109 3.98 10.20 6.91
CA LEU A 109 3.12 9.24 6.22
C LEU A 109 3.98 8.34 5.35
N ASN A 110 3.99 7.04 5.60
CA ASN A 110 4.72 6.11 4.72
C ASN A 110 3.95 5.85 3.40
N ALA A 111 4.61 5.20 2.46
CA ALA A 111 3.98 4.78 1.21
C ALA A 111 3.02 3.62 1.43
N GLY A 112 1.74 3.87 1.18
CA GLY A 112 0.68 2.89 1.29
C GLY A 112 -0.63 3.38 0.71
N THR A 113 -1.54 2.46 0.38
CA THR A 113 -2.90 2.83 -0.05
C THR A 113 -3.77 3.30 1.11
N THR A 114 -3.51 2.81 2.33
CA THR A 114 -4.20 3.27 3.54
C THR A 114 -3.74 4.67 3.96
N THR A 115 -2.43 4.96 3.92
CA THR A 115 -1.93 6.32 4.18
C THR A 115 -2.34 7.32 3.10
N LEU A 116 -2.53 6.87 1.85
CA LEU A 116 -3.12 7.69 0.81
C LEU A 116 -4.59 8.01 1.11
N ALA A 117 -5.36 7.06 1.66
CA ALA A 117 -6.71 7.32 2.15
C ALA A 117 -6.71 8.33 3.32
N VAL A 118 -5.75 8.23 4.25
CA VAL A 118 -5.58 9.23 5.32
C VAL A 118 -5.32 10.62 4.74
N ALA A 119 -4.41 10.77 3.78
CA ALA A 119 -4.15 12.06 3.15
C ALA A 119 -5.41 12.70 2.55
N ARG A 120 -6.31 11.89 1.99
CA ARG A 120 -7.62 12.35 1.50
C ARG A 120 -8.60 12.71 2.65
N ALA A 121 -8.53 11.97 3.77
CA ALA A 121 -9.39 12.23 4.94
C ALA A 121 -9.04 13.53 5.66
N LEU A 122 -7.79 14.00 5.58
CA LEU A 122 -7.32 15.24 6.22
C LEU A 122 -7.89 16.54 5.60
N ARG A 123 -8.84 16.48 4.68
CA ARG A 123 -9.40 17.62 3.92
C ARG A 123 -9.90 18.80 4.76
N ASN A 124 -10.26 18.57 6.01
CA ASN A 124 -10.77 19.59 6.93
C ASN A 124 -9.67 20.19 7.82
N HIS A 125 -8.46 19.64 7.80
CA HIS A 125 -7.33 20.14 8.58
C HIS A 125 -6.64 21.34 7.91
N ARG A 126 -5.83 22.05 8.69
CA ARG A 126 -5.11 23.26 8.26
C ARG A 126 -3.70 23.30 8.84
N ASN A 127 -2.81 23.93 8.11
CA ASN A 127 -1.44 24.25 8.55
C ASN A 127 -0.58 23.03 8.91
N LEU A 128 -0.90 21.83 8.40
CA LEU A 128 -0.08 20.64 8.66
C LEU A 128 1.30 20.76 8.01
N THR A 129 2.31 20.19 8.63
CA THR A 129 3.58 19.88 7.98
C THR A 129 3.62 18.38 7.74
N ILE A 130 3.79 17.97 6.49
CA ILE A 130 3.72 16.56 6.11
C ILE A 130 5.02 16.12 5.45
N ALA A 131 5.62 15.04 5.94
CA ALA A 131 6.76 14.37 5.32
C ALA A 131 6.36 12.95 4.89
N THR A 132 6.68 12.57 3.67
CA THR A 132 6.24 11.28 3.11
C THR A 132 7.23 10.73 2.10
N ASN A 133 7.21 9.42 1.92
CA ASN A 133 7.86 8.74 0.80
C ASN A 133 6.85 8.25 -0.27
N ASN A 134 5.58 8.62 -0.14
CA ASN A 134 4.52 8.26 -1.07
C ASN A 134 4.43 9.27 -2.21
N LEU A 135 4.78 8.86 -3.42
CA LEU A 135 4.78 9.74 -4.60
C LEU A 135 3.37 10.13 -5.09
N ARG A 136 2.31 9.51 -4.54
CA ARG A 136 0.92 9.82 -4.89
C ARG A 136 0.32 10.91 -4.00
N ILE A 137 0.74 11.01 -2.74
CA ILE A 137 0.18 11.98 -1.78
C ILE A 137 0.22 13.41 -2.31
N PRO A 138 1.31 13.92 -2.92
CA PRO A 138 1.35 15.30 -3.41
C PRO A 138 0.29 15.66 -4.44
N ALA A 139 -0.17 14.67 -5.23
CA ALA A 139 -1.21 14.87 -6.24
C ALA A 139 -2.64 14.71 -5.69
N GLU A 140 -2.78 14.14 -4.51
CA GLU A 140 -4.09 13.73 -3.96
C GLU A 140 -4.52 14.57 -2.74
N ILE A 141 -3.57 15.18 -2.03
CA ILE A 141 -3.86 16.02 -0.87
C ILE A 141 -4.19 17.45 -1.32
N SER A 142 -5.21 18.06 -0.69
CA SER A 142 -5.55 19.45 -0.98
C SER A 142 -4.46 20.42 -0.50
N PRO A 143 -4.03 21.40 -1.33
CA PRO A 143 -3.06 22.41 -0.89
C PRO A 143 -3.51 23.25 0.32
N SER A 144 -4.80 23.29 0.63
CA SER A 144 -5.33 23.99 1.79
C SER A 144 -5.06 23.31 3.13
N VAL A 145 -4.65 22.04 3.11
CA VAL A 145 -4.46 21.21 4.30
C VAL A 145 -3.10 21.46 4.93
N PHE A 146 -2.06 21.57 4.11
CA PHE A 146 -0.69 21.65 4.60
C PHE A 146 -0.08 23.04 4.38
N ARG A 147 0.83 23.42 5.27
CA ARG A 147 1.75 24.56 5.11
C ARG A 147 2.98 24.10 4.31
N ASP A 148 3.54 22.97 4.68
CA ASP A 148 4.73 22.39 4.05
C ASP A 148 4.51 20.90 3.75
N LEU A 149 4.96 20.47 2.56
CA LEU A 149 4.94 19.06 2.15
C LEU A 149 6.33 18.66 1.66
N TYR A 150 6.94 17.70 2.35
CA TYR A 150 8.25 17.15 2.05
C TYR A 150 8.16 15.74 1.52
N ILE A 151 9.00 15.42 0.52
CA ILE A 151 9.14 14.05 0.01
C ILE A 151 10.53 13.55 0.37
N PHE A 152 10.58 12.43 1.09
CA PHE A 152 11.84 11.74 1.32
C PHE A 152 12.40 11.20 0.00
N GLY A 153 13.66 11.50 -0.26
CA GLY A 153 14.38 11.06 -1.46
C GLY A 153 14.77 9.59 -1.42
N GLY A 154 15.47 9.16 -2.46
CA GLY A 154 16.01 7.82 -2.58
C GLY A 154 15.67 7.11 -3.88
N ALA A 155 15.80 5.78 -3.89
CA ALA A 155 15.46 4.96 -5.04
C ALA A 155 13.94 4.86 -5.21
N VAL A 156 13.45 5.01 -6.44
CA VAL A 156 12.01 4.89 -6.73
C VAL A 156 11.65 3.43 -6.96
N ARG A 157 10.69 2.93 -6.20
CA ARG A 157 10.03 1.65 -6.42
C ARG A 157 8.74 1.87 -7.22
N THR A 158 8.76 1.55 -8.49
CA THR A 158 7.64 1.79 -9.42
C THR A 158 6.37 1.01 -9.06
N ILE A 159 6.53 -0.24 -8.55
CA ILE A 159 5.40 -1.10 -8.16
C ILE A 159 4.58 -0.53 -6.98
N THR A 160 5.23 0.18 -6.06
CA THR A 160 4.59 0.81 -4.89
C THR A 160 4.42 2.32 -5.05
N GLN A 161 5.01 2.92 -6.10
CA GLN A 161 5.12 4.36 -6.32
C GLN A 161 5.62 5.09 -5.05
N ALA A 162 6.73 4.60 -4.54
CA ALA A 162 7.36 5.07 -3.33
C ALA A 162 8.86 5.30 -3.53
N THR A 163 9.43 6.17 -2.72
CA THR A 163 10.88 6.23 -2.56
C THR A 163 11.33 5.32 -1.40
N THR A 164 12.53 4.78 -1.52
CA THR A 164 13.25 4.09 -0.43
C THR A 164 14.62 4.72 -0.27
N GLY A 165 14.91 5.19 0.91
CA GLY A 165 16.15 5.89 1.26
C GLY A 165 16.13 6.29 2.73
N PRO A 166 17.14 7.04 3.21
CA PRO A 166 17.15 7.53 4.58
C PRO A 166 16.02 8.53 4.83
N VAL A 167 15.49 8.54 6.04
CA VAL A 167 14.50 9.53 6.49
C VAL A 167 15.24 10.80 6.92
N THR A 168 15.81 11.50 5.93
CA THR A 168 16.56 12.74 6.11
C THR A 168 16.11 13.77 5.06
N LEU A 169 16.22 15.04 5.41
CA LEU A 169 16.08 16.17 4.49
C LEU A 169 17.39 16.94 4.45
N ALA A 170 18.25 16.61 3.47
CA ALA A 170 19.45 17.39 3.22
C ALA A 170 19.08 18.63 2.39
N MET A 171 19.17 19.81 2.99
CA MET A 171 18.86 21.07 2.30
C MET A 171 20.01 21.54 1.39
N ASN A 172 21.25 21.18 1.71
CA ASN A 172 22.44 21.37 0.86
C ASN A 172 23.62 20.51 1.39
N SER A 173 24.68 20.37 0.57
CA SER A 173 25.86 19.56 0.91
C SER A 173 26.74 20.10 2.06
N HIS A 174 26.43 21.26 2.61
CA HIS A 174 27.23 21.96 3.64
C HIS A 174 26.49 22.11 4.96
N THR A 175 25.20 21.74 5.03
CA THR A 175 24.45 21.72 6.28
C THR A 175 24.52 20.32 6.92
N PRO A 176 24.69 20.22 8.25
CA PRO A 176 24.52 18.95 8.94
C PRO A 176 23.13 18.38 8.63
N GLU A 177 22.99 17.05 8.62
CA GLU A 177 21.70 16.39 8.51
C GLU A 177 20.75 16.98 9.56
N VAL A 178 19.60 17.46 9.09
CA VAL A 178 18.57 17.99 10.00
C VAL A 178 17.85 16.80 10.61
N ASP A 179 17.89 16.67 11.93
CA ASP A 179 17.07 15.68 12.65
C ASP A 179 15.60 16.11 12.52
N ILE A 180 14.81 15.23 11.88
CA ILE A 180 13.40 15.48 11.62
C ILE A 180 12.61 14.78 12.70
N ARG A 181 11.75 15.52 13.40
CA ARG A 181 10.79 15.01 14.38
C ARG A 181 9.37 15.28 13.91
N CYS A 182 8.43 14.44 14.31
CA CYS A 182 7.02 14.63 14.02
C CYS A 182 6.15 14.28 15.24
N ASP A 183 4.98 14.90 15.30
CA ASP A 183 3.99 14.60 16.34
C ASP A 183 3.42 13.19 16.13
N TYR A 184 3.14 12.83 14.88
CA TYR A 184 2.61 11.51 14.52
C TYR A 184 3.33 10.87 13.34
N ALA A 185 3.72 9.60 13.49
CA ALA A 185 3.98 8.70 12.38
C ALA A 185 2.74 7.84 12.12
N LEU A 186 2.08 8.04 10.98
CA LEU A 186 0.93 7.23 10.53
C LEU A 186 1.44 6.21 9.53
N ILE A 187 1.61 4.96 9.96
CA ILE A 187 2.36 3.93 9.25
C ILE A 187 1.46 2.77 8.83
N ALA A 188 1.18 2.65 7.53
CA ALA A 188 0.51 1.49 6.98
C ALA A 188 1.50 0.32 6.83
N VAL A 189 1.16 -0.82 7.42
CA VAL A 189 2.00 -2.04 7.40
C VAL A 189 1.42 -3.13 6.52
N GLY A 190 2.26 -4.12 6.20
CA GLY A 190 1.86 -5.28 5.41
C GLY A 190 1.20 -6.39 6.23
N ALA A 191 1.57 -6.52 7.51
CA ALA A 191 1.03 -7.53 8.42
C ALA A 191 1.30 -7.16 9.87
N VAL A 192 0.47 -7.70 10.79
CA VAL A 192 0.52 -7.54 12.24
C VAL A 192 0.34 -8.92 12.88
N ASP A 193 1.23 -9.29 13.79
CA ASP A 193 1.08 -10.46 14.66
C ASP A 193 1.59 -10.14 16.08
N GLY A 194 1.55 -11.11 16.98
CA GLY A 194 2.03 -10.94 18.36
C GLY A 194 3.52 -10.60 18.49
N SER A 195 4.31 -10.70 17.40
CA SER A 195 5.74 -10.32 17.40
C SER A 195 5.98 -8.89 16.91
N GLY A 196 4.95 -8.21 16.37
CA GLY A 196 5.03 -6.84 15.88
C GLY A 196 4.50 -6.62 14.47
N PHE A 197 5.02 -5.59 13.83
CA PHE A 197 4.61 -5.10 12.52
C PHE A 197 5.62 -5.50 11.45
N SER A 198 5.15 -5.91 10.28
CA SER A 198 6.02 -6.40 9.21
C SER A 198 5.57 -6.00 7.81
N THR A 199 6.51 -6.06 6.87
CA THR A 199 6.29 -5.78 5.44
C THR A 199 7.09 -6.76 4.57
N SER A 200 6.86 -6.74 3.26
CA SER A 200 7.49 -7.64 2.30
C SER A 200 8.90 -7.22 1.87
N ASN A 201 9.31 -5.98 2.11
CA ASN A 201 10.55 -5.39 1.59
C ASN A 201 11.41 -4.76 2.70
N LEU A 202 12.73 -5.06 2.68
CA LEU A 202 13.67 -4.54 3.67
C LEU A 202 13.82 -3.02 3.63
N GLY A 203 13.89 -2.43 2.44
CA GLY A 203 14.03 -0.97 2.31
C GLY A 203 12.81 -0.24 2.87
N ASP A 204 11.61 -0.77 2.62
CA ASP A 204 10.38 -0.23 3.19
C ASP A 204 10.37 -0.40 4.72
N ALA A 205 10.80 -1.58 5.25
CA ALA A 205 10.86 -1.84 6.67
C ALA A 205 11.81 -0.87 7.39
N THR A 206 13.02 -0.68 6.85
CA THR A 206 14.01 0.27 7.40
C THR A 206 13.44 1.68 7.47
N MET A 207 12.85 2.15 6.38
CA MET A 207 12.29 3.50 6.30
C MET A 207 11.12 3.70 7.28
N MET A 208 10.21 2.72 7.38
CA MET A 208 9.11 2.74 8.34
C MET A 208 9.64 2.76 9.78
N SER A 209 10.65 1.93 10.10
CA SER A 209 11.30 1.91 11.41
C SER A 209 11.93 3.26 11.77
N GLU A 210 12.59 3.90 10.81
CA GLU A 210 13.16 5.24 11.01
C GLU A 210 12.09 6.31 11.24
N MET A 211 10.95 6.26 10.53
CA MET A 211 9.83 7.17 10.75
C MET A 211 9.25 7.01 12.16
N ILE A 212 9.05 5.75 12.61
CA ILE A 212 8.56 5.42 13.96
C ILE A 212 9.51 5.98 15.04
N GLN A 213 10.82 5.84 14.87
CA GLN A 213 11.81 6.32 15.85
C GLN A 213 11.85 7.85 15.98
N ARG A 214 11.35 8.58 14.98
CA ARG A 214 11.34 10.05 14.94
C ARG A 214 10.01 10.68 15.32
N ALA A 215 9.02 9.86 15.70
CA ALA A 215 7.70 10.31 16.06
C ALA A 215 7.53 10.36 17.58
N ASP A 216 6.78 11.34 18.06
CA ASP A 216 6.34 11.40 19.45
C ASP A 216 5.24 10.37 19.72
N ARG A 217 4.38 10.11 18.71
CA ARG A 217 3.35 9.06 18.73
C ARG A 217 3.31 8.31 17.40
N THR A 218 3.07 7.02 17.48
CA THR A 218 2.97 6.13 16.31
C THR A 218 1.59 5.50 16.24
N ALA A 219 0.90 5.70 15.11
CA ALA A 219 -0.32 4.98 14.77
C ALA A 219 -0.07 4.03 13.60
N ILE A 220 -0.24 2.74 13.86
CA ILE A 220 -0.14 1.70 12.83
C ILE A 220 -1.52 1.52 12.19
N LEU A 221 -1.53 1.51 10.86
CA LEU A 221 -2.73 1.40 10.04
C LEU A 221 -2.75 0.05 9.33
N ALA A 222 -3.71 -0.80 9.67
CA ALA A 222 -3.82 -2.14 9.09
C ALA A 222 -5.29 -2.53 8.93
N ASP A 223 -5.73 -2.86 7.72
CA ASP A 223 -7.03 -3.49 7.54
C ASP A 223 -7.03 -4.92 8.10
N SER A 224 -8.19 -5.45 8.46
CA SER A 224 -8.35 -6.75 9.10
C SER A 224 -7.70 -7.92 8.34
N SER A 225 -7.54 -7.81 7.03
CA SER A 225 -6.83 -8.82 6.22
C SER A 225 -5.33 -8.92 6.51
N LYS A 226 -4.77 -7.98 7.29
CA LYS A 226 -3.37 -7.91 7.67
C LYS A 226 -3.08 -8.47 9.06
N LEU A 227 -4.13 -8.64 9.87
CA LEU A 227 -4.02 -9.11 11.25
C LEU A 227 -3.71 -10.62 11.27
N ASP A 228 -3.08 -11.07 12.36
CA ASP A 228 -2.65 -12.47 12.58
C ASP A 228 -1.76 -13.01 11.46
N ARG A 229 -0.91 -12.14 10.91
CA ARG A 229 -0.01 -12.46 9.79
C ARG A 229 1.35 -11.86 10.00
N ARG A 230 2.36 -12.52 9.41
CA ARG A 230 3.74 -12.06 9.39
C ARG A 230 4.29 -12.04 7.97
N LEU A 231 5.09 -11.03 7.67
CA LEU A 231 5.84 -10.91 6.43
C LEU A 231 7.35 -10.95 6.68
N PHE A 232 8.11 -10.94 5.60
CA PHE A 232 9.56 -11.18 5.60
C PHE A 232 10.36 -10.20 6.45
N ALA A 233 10.06 -8.90 6.38
CA ALA A 233 10.84 -7.85 7.01
C ALA A 233 10.06 -7.25 8.19
N GLN A 234 10.61 -7.37 9.39
CA GLN A 234 10.06 -6.74 10.58
C GLN A 234 10.31 -5.23 10.52
N VAL A 235 9.26 -4.45 10.81
CA VAL A 235 9.29 -2.98 10.89
C VAL A 235 9.61 -2.55 12.32
N ALA A 236 8.82 -3.04 13.28
CA ALA A 236 8.97 -2.73 14.69
C ALA A 236 8.26 -3.79 15.55
N PRO A 237 8.65 -4.00 16.81
CA PRO A 237 7.85 -4.74 17.79
C PRO A 237 6.61 -3.93 18.20
N LEU A 238 5.63 -4.58 18.87
CA LEU A 238 4.33 -3.96 19.23
C LEU A 238 4.51 -2.71 20.09
N GLU A 239 5.44 -2.71 21.05
CA GLU A 239 5.69 -1.64 22.03
C GLU A 239 6.16 -0.32 21.41
N LYS A 240 6.41 -0.30 20.09
CA LYS A 240 6.79 0.90 19.35
C LYS A 240 5.60 1.65 18.75
N ALA A 241 4.39 1.15 18.97
CA ALA A 241 3.16 1.81 18.54
C ALA A 241 2.35 2.26 19.75
N ASP A 242 1.73 3.43 19.65
CA ASP A 242 0.73 3.91 20.60
C ASP A 242 -0.67 3.44 20.20
N TYR A 243 -0.91 3.34 18.89
CA TYR A 243 -2.21 2.96 18.33
C TYR A 243 -2.08 1.91 17.24
N LEU A 244 -3.02 0.97 17.23
CA LEU A 244 -3.38 0.17 16.06
C LEU A 244 -4.76 0.62 15.60
N ILE A 245 -4.87 1.15 14.37
CA ILE A 245 -6.12 1.54 13.75
C ILE A 245 -6.50 0.51 12.70
N THR A 246 -7.63 -0.14 12.90
CA THR A 246 -8.10 -1.23 12.04
C THR A 246 -9.62 -1.16 11.85
N ASP A 247 -10.16 -1.88 10.88
CA ASP A 247 -11.59 -1.86 10.53
C ASP A 247 -12.41 -2.90 11.29
N ALA A 248 -11.77 -3.81 12.03
CA ALA A 248 -12.42 -4.85 12.82
C ALA A 248 -11.59 -5.22 14.04
N GLU A 249 -12.23 -5.79 15.07
CA GLU A 249 -11.56 -6.26 16.27
C GLU A 249 -10.49 -7.31 15.93
N PRO A 250 -9.27 -7.22 16.51
CA PRO A 250 -8.25 -8.26 16.40
C PRO A 250 -8.71 -9.59 17.03
N SER A 251 -8.03 -10.69 16.69
CA SER A 251 -8.23 -11.96 17.41
C SER A 251 -7.95 -11.80 18.91
N PRO A 252 -8.54 -12.62 19.78
CA PRO A 252 -8.29 -12.54 21.22
C PRO A 252 -6.82 -12.61 21.60
N GLU A 253 -6.03 -13.43 20.87
CA GLU A 253 -4.60 -13.61 21.07
C GLU A 253 -3.82 -12.33 20.71
N LEU A 254 -4.15 -11.74 19.56
CA LEU A 254 -3.51 -10.49 19.12
C LEU A 254 -3.94 -9.31 20.00
N ALA A 255 -5.22 -9.25 20.38
CA ALA A 255 -5.72 -8.19 21.27
C ALA A 255 -5.02 -8.23 22.64
N ALA A 256 -4.80 -9.42 23.21
CA ALA A 256 -4.04 -9.58 24.45
C ALA A 256 -2.59 -9.11 24.28
N ALA A 257 -1.90 -9.50 23.21
CA ALA A 257 -0.53 -9.08 22.95
C ALA A 257 -0.40 -7.55 22.76
N LEU A 258 -1.36 -6.92 22.08
CA LEU A 258 -1.42 -5.46 21.92
C LEU A 258 -1.63 -4.76 23.25
N ALA A 259 -2.54 -5.26 24.09
CA ALA A 259 -2.79 -4.70 25.42
C ALA A 259 -1.56 -4.82 26.34
N ASP A 260 -0.87 -5.98 26.32
CA ASP A 260 0.35 -6.19 27.10
C ASP A 260 1.50 -5.27 26.63
N ALA A 261 1.54 -4.93 25.33
CA ALA A 261 2.48 -3.97 24.76
C ALA A 261 2.09 -2.50 24.97
N GLY A 262 0.91 -2.22 25.58
CA GLY A 262 0.41 -0.87 25.80
C GLY A 262 -0.18 -0.19 24.56
N VAL A 263 -0.52 -0.94 23.51
CA VAL A 263 -1.08 -0.43 22.26
C VAL A 263 -2.59 -0.26 22.37
N THR A 264 -3.08 0.94 22.11
CA THR A 264 -4.52 1.22 22.06
C THR A 264 -5.07 0.83 20.69
N VAL A 265 -6.05 -0.08 20.65
CA VAL A 265 -6.74 -0.46 19.42
C VAL A 265 -7.91 0.50 19.18
N LEU A 266 -7.97 1.09 17.96
CA LEU A 266 -9.07 1.92 17.51
C LEU A 266 -9.79 1.22 16.36
N THR A 267 -11.10 1.00 16.54
CA THR A 267 -12.00 0.43 15.52
C THR A 267 -13.21 1.34 15.33
N PRO A 268 -13.89 1.27 14.15
CA PRO A 268 -15.10 2.07 13.87
C PRO A 268 -16.26 1.78 14.81
#